data_72b5a2e56bb31cd300d64963c07297e0
#
_entry.id   72b5a2e56bb31cd300d64963c07297e0
#
_cell.length_a   1.000
_cell.length_b   1.000
_cell.length_c   1.000
_cell.angle_alpha   90.00
_cell.angle_beta   90.00
_cell.angle_gamma   90.00
#
_symmetry.space_group_name_H-M   'P 1'
#
loop_
_entity.id
_entity.type
_entity.pdbx_description
1 polymer ?
#
loop_
_entity_poly.entity_id
_entity_poly.type
_entity_poly.pdbx_seq_one_letter_code
_entity_poly.pdbx_strand_id
1 'polypeptide(L)'
;GNMRVVSLNENKEFILNPVGIEKFVTFSSWTLLMCLGYFLIAVINQTMMLLNINAISWLYSWQMVIFVAGISISFLTATVVRYIILPDEVKMGREHGHMFLFHEQIMHNFAAIFFAFEMLIVQPELQPNFAIFGLLFGILYISFAYQLAYFSSGYFVYSFLHPKPKIAPIFAVGLASSIALFYLGLWTITRFNNYNWLSWIIIIGWLSLIVQFRPTKSNHYNN
;
A
#
# COMPACT_ATOMS: atom_id res chain seq x y z
N GLY A 1 -16.73 -8.93 0.54
CA GLY A 1 -15.83 -10.11 0.67
C GLY A 1 -15.57 -10.41 2.13
N ASN A 2 -15.24 -11.65 2.42
CA ASN A 2 -14.89 -12.09 3.77
C ASN A 2 -13.48 -11.58 4.11
N MET A 3 -13.32 -11.02 5.30
CA MET A 3 -12.03 -10.56 5.81
C MET A 3 -11.62 -11.45 7.00
N ARG A 4 -10.38 -11.93 7.00
CA ARG A 4 -9.82 -12.63 8.16
C ARG A 4 -9.23 -11.63 9.11
N VAL A 5 -9.54 -11.79 10.38
CA VAL A 5 -9.10 -10.91 11.45
C VAL A 5 -8.68 -11.75 12.64
N VAL A 6 -7.86 -11.18 13.52
CA VAL A 6 -7.33 -11.87 14.70
C VAL A 6 -7.89 -11.24 15.97
N SER A 7 -8.55 -12.02 16.81
CA SER A 7 -9.10 -11.55 18.07
C SER A 7 -8.00 -11.02 19.00
N LEU A 8 -8.19 -9.83 19.55
CA LEU A 8 -7.28 -9.20 20.51
C LEU A 8 -7.05 -10.08 21.77
N ASN A 9 -8.09 -10.70 22.28
CA ASN A 9 -8.04 -11.44 23.54
C ASN A 9 -7.51 -12.88 23.37
N GLU A 10 -8.04 -13.58 22.35
CA GLU A 10 -7.78 -15.01 22.18
C GLU A 10 -6.62 -15.33 21.25
N ASN A 11 -6.16 -14.37 20.45
CA ASN A 11 -5.18 -14.57 19.38
C ASN A 11 -5.60 -15.67 18.39
N LYS A 12 -6.90 -15.81 18.16
CA LYS A 12 -7.49 -16.73 17.18
C LYS A 12 -8.00 -15.98 15.99
N GLU A 13 -7.86 -16.58 14.82
CA GLU A 13 -8.42 -16.05 13.58
C GLU A 13 -9.90 -16.35 13.51
N PHE A 14 -10.67 -15.40 12.99
CA PHE A 14 -12.07 -15.59 12.61
C PHE A 14 -12.39 -14.82 11.34
N ILE A 15 -13.51 -15.17 10.72
CA ILE A 15 -13.96 -14.53 9.47
C ILE A 15 -14.96 -13.43 9.81
N LEU A 16 -14.69 -12.23 9.35
CA LEU A 16 -15.55 -11.07 9.45
C LEU A 16 -16.11 -10.72 8.07
N ASN A 17 -17.39 -10.36 8.01
CA ASN A 17 -18.01 -9.78 6.83
C ASN A 17 -18.12 -8.26 7.02
N PRO A 18 -17.15 -7.47 6.58
CA PRO A 18 -17.13 -6.04 6.83
C PRO A 18 -18.29 -5.34 6.15
N VAL A 19 -19.00 -4.49 6.90
CA VAL A 19 -20.14 -3.72 6.42
C VAL A 19 -19.87 -2.22 6.58
N GLY A 20 -20.24 -1.42 5.58
CA GLY A 20 -20.10 0.03 5.64
C GLY A 20 -18.64 0.47 5.85
N ILE A 21 -18.39 1.22 6.93
CA ILE A 21 -17.08 1.82 7.25
C ILE A 21 -16.00 0.78 7.62
N GLU A 22 -16.39 -0.42 8.04
CA GLU A 22 -15.45 -1.49 8.35
C GLU A 22 -14.63 -1.94 7.12
N LYS A 23 -15.10 -1.66 5.91
CA LYS A 23 -14.35 -1.91 4.68
C LYS A 23 -13.08 -1.06 4.56
N PHE A 24 -13.00 0.03 5.31
CA PHE A 24 -11.85 0.94 5.29
C PHE A 24 -10.85 0.69 6.41
N VAL A 25 -10.97 -0.40 7.16
CA VAL A 25 -10.02 -0.72 8.23
C VAL A 25 -8.72 -1.34 7.72
N THR A 26 -8.67 -1.77 6.45
CA THR A 26 -7.47 -2.38 5.85
C THR A 26 -6.48 -1.32 5.37
N PHE A 27 -5.18 -1.64 5.44
CA PHE A 27 -4.12 -0.79 4.88
C PHE A 27 -4.27 -0.58 3.37
N SER A 28 -4.73 -1.60 2.65
CA SER A 28 -5.00 -1.52 1.21
C SER A 28 -6.08 -0.51 0.87
N SER A 29 -7.13 -0.40 1.69
CA SER A 29 -8.16 0.62 1.51
C SER A 29 -7.61 2.03 1.71
N TRP A 30 -6.72 2.22 2.69
CA TRP A 30 -6.04 3.50 2.89
C TRP A 30 -5.12 3.85 1.72
N THR A 31 -4.41 2.86 1.18
CA THR A 31 -3.59 3.02 -0.04
C THR A 31 -4.45 3.47 -1.22
N LEU A 32 -5.63 2.86 -1.41
CA LEU A 32 -6.57 3.25 -2.46
C LEU A 32 -7.09 4.68 -2.25
N LEU A 33 -7.45 5.05 -1.02
CA LEU A 33 -7.89 6.42 -0.71
C LEU A 33 -6.79 7.45 -0.99
N MET A 34 -5.54 7.13 -0.67
CA MET A 34 -4.40 7.99 -1.02
C MET A 34 -4.24 8.15 -2.54
N CYS A 35 -4.38 7.06 -3.29
CA CYS A 35 -4.33 7.08 -4.74
C CYS A 35 -5.44 7.96 -5.33
N LEU A 36 -6.68 7.76 -4.90
CA LEU A 36 -7.83 8.57 -5.33
C LEU A 36 -7.67 10.05 -4.94
N GLY A 37 -7.23 10.32 -3.71
CA GLY A 37 -6.97 11.68 -3.23
C GLY A 37 -5.91 12.40 -4.03
N TYR A 38 -4.82 11.70 -4.37
CA TYR A 38 -3.76 12.24 -5.23
C TYR A 38 -4.30 12.67 -6.59
N PHE A 39 -4.98 11.76 -7.30
CA PHE A 39 -5.48 12.06 -8.65
C PHE A 39 -6.58 13.12 -8.65
N LEU A 40 -7.40 13.17 -7.60
CA LEU A 40 -8.38 14.25 -7.45
C LEU A 40 -7.69 15.61 -7.33
N ILE A 41 -6.68 15.73 -6.48
CA ILE A 41 -5.89 16.97 -6.33
C ILE A 41 -5.15 17.29 -7.63
N ALA A 42 -4.58 16.31 -8.31
CA ALA A 42 -3.91 16.50 -9.58
C ALA A 42 -4.86 17.06 -10.66
N VAL A 43 -6.07 16.51 -10.76
CA VAL A 43 -7.10 17.03 -11.68
C VAL A 43 -7.48 18.46 -11.35
N ILE A 44 -7.67 18.80 -10.07
CA ILE A 44 -7.98 20.17 -9.63
C ILE A 44 -6.84 21.12 -10.04
N ASN A 45 -5.60 20.78 -9.72
CA ASN A 45 -4.42 21.61 -10.05
C ASN A 45 -4.26 21.79 -11.55
N GLN A 46 -4.40 20.74 -12.36
CA GLN A 46 -4.32 20.80 -13.82
C GLN A 46 -5.45 21.64 -14.42
N THR A 47 -6.67 21.51 -13.89
CA THR A 47 -7.83 22.31 -14.34
C THR A 47 -7.61 23.79 -14.05
N MET A 48 -7.12 24.13 -12.85
CA MET A 48 -6.80 25.52 -12.49
C MET A 48 -5.74 26.09 -13.43
N MET A 49 -4.71 25.32 -13.76
CA MET A 49 -3.66 25.74 -14.70
C MET A 49 -4.23 25.98 -16.10
N LEU A 50 -5.08 25.09 -16.62
CA LEU A 50 -5.72 25.24 -17.94
C LEU A 50 -6.63 26.45 -18.03
N LEU A 51 -7.31 26.80 -16.95
CA LEU A 51 -8.20 27.96 -16.85
C LEU A 51 -7.46 29.27 -16.52
N ASN A 52 -6.12 29.26 -16.43
CA ASN A 52 -5.29 30.39 -16.00
C ASN A 52 -5.70 30.95 -14.61
N ILE A 53 -6.20 30.11 -13.72
CA ILE A 53 -6.52 30.46 -12.35
C ILE A 53 -5.24 30.37 -11.52
N ASN A 54 -5.02 31.33 -10.63
CA ASN A 54 -3.86 31.33 -9.76
C ASN A 54 -3.79 30.03 -8.94
N ALA A 55 -2.65 29.36 -9.04
CA ALA A 55 -2.41 28.12 -8.32
C ALA A 55 -2.48 28.32 -6.80
N ILE A 56 -3.11 27.40 -6.12
CA ILE A 56 -3.17 27.36 -4.65
C ILE A 56 -1.92 26.62 -4.15
N SER A 57 -0.91 27.36 -3.66
CA SER A 57 0.40 26.80 -3.30
C SER A 57 0.35 25.65 -2.31
N TRP A 58 -0.52 25.70 -1.30
CA TRP A 58 -0.66 24.61 -0.33
C TRP A 58 -1.22 23.32 -0.97
N LEU A 59 -2.04 23.43 -2.02
CA LEU A 59 -2.61 22.28 -2.73
C LEU A 59 -1.53 21.51 -3.50
N TYR A 60 -0.56 22.20 -4.12
CA TYR A 60 0.61 21.56 -4.72
C TYR A 60 1.49 20.85 -3.67
N SER A 61 1.68 21.48 -2.52
CA SER A 61 2.45 20.86 -1.43
C SER A 61 1.78 19.57 -0.94
N TRP A 62 0.46 19.58 -0.76
CA TRP A 62 -0.28 18.37 -0.39
C TRP A 62 -0.28 17.31 -1.49
N GLN A 63 -0.35 17.71 -2.76
CA GLN A 63 -0.22 16.78 -3.87
C GLN A 63 1.11 16.02 -3.80
N MET A 64 2.22 16.72 -3.55
CA MET A 64 3.54 16.09 -3.39
C MET A 64 3.60 15.18 -2.17
N VAL A 65 3.10 15.61 -1.02
CA VAL A 65 3.07 14.79 0.22
C VAL A 65 2.28 13.50 -0.01
N ILE A 66 1.08 13.60 -0.59
CA ILE A 66 0.22 12.45 -0.87
C ILE A 66 0.87 11.55 -1.93
N PHE A 67 1.52 12.11 -2.94
CA PHE A 67 2.25 11.35 -3.95
C PHE A 67 3.35 10.49 -3.32
N VAL A 68 4.23 11.11 -2.53
CA VAL A 68 5.38 10.43 -1.91
C VAL A 68 4.94 9.37 -0.91
N ALA A 69 3.98 9.68 -0.05
CA ALA A 69 3.40 8.70 0.85
C ALA A 69 2.69 7.59 0.07
N GLY A 70 1.87 7.96 -0.92
CA GLY A 70 1.08 7.04 -1.73
C GLY A 70 1.91 6.03 -2.52
N ILE A 71 2.98 6.47 -3.19
CA ILE A 71 3.86 5.56 -3.94
C ILE A 71 4.58 4.58 -3.01
N SER A 72 5.06 5.06 -1.86
CA SER A 72 5.77 4.24 -0.88
C SER A 72 4.88 3.14 -0.30
N ILE A 73 3.67 3.50 0.15
CA ILE A 73 2.73 2.55 0.75
C ILE A 73 2.11 1.62 -0.28
N SER A 74 1.92 2.05 -1.53
CA SER A 74 1.37 1.19 -2.58
C SER A 74 2.36 0.10 -2.98
N PHE A 75 3.66 0.40 -3.05
CA PHE A 75 4.71 -0.60 -3.26
C PHE A 75 4.77 -1.60 -2.09
N LEU A 76 4.67 -1.11 -0.84
CA LEU A 76 4.56 -1.99 0.33
C LEU A 76 3.32 -2.88 0.24
N THR A 77 2.15 -2.32 -0.06
CA THR A 77 0.89 -3.06 -0.15
C THR A 77 0.99 -4.19 -1.17
N ALA A 78 1.44 -3.90 -2.39
CA ALA A 78 1.60 -4.93 -3.43
C ALA A 78 2.61 -6.02 -2.99
N THR A 79 3.72 -5.62 -2.38
CA THR A 79 4.75 -6.55 -1.88
C THR A 79 4.22 -7.44 -0.77
N VAL A 80 3.53 -6.88 0.22
CA VAL A 80 2.96 -7.64 1.35
C VAL A 80 1.90 -8.63 0.86
N VAL A 81 1.04 -8.22 -0.05
CA VAL A 81 0.02 -9.12 -0.62
C VAL A 81 0.67 -10.28 -1.35
N ARG A 82 1.67 -10.01 -2.21
CA ARG A 82 2.31 -11.04 -3.02
C ARG A 82 3.21 -11.98 -2.22
N TYR A 83 3.99 -11.47 -1.27
CA TYR A 83 5.05 -12.25 -0.62
C TYR A 83 4.74 -12.68 0.81
N ILE A 84 3.70 -12.12 1.44
CA ILE A 84 3.32 -12.46 2.81
C ILE A 84 1.92 -13.07 2.82
N ILE A 85 0.89 -12.31 2.38
CA ILE A 85 -0.51 -12.73 2.54
C ILE A 85 -0.83 -13.92 1.63
N LEU A 86 -0.56 -13.80 0.32
CA LEU A 86 -0.90 -14.86 -0.63
C LEU A 86 -0.15 -16.18 -0.36
N PRO A 87 1.16 -16.19 -0.07
CA PRO A 87 1.85 -17.43 0.31
C PRO A 87 1.32 -18.07 1.60
N ASP A 88 0.91 -17.27 2.58
CA ASP A 88 0.29 -17.78 3.81
C ASP A 88 -1.05 -18.44 3.53
N GLU A 89 -1.93 -17.82 2.73
CA GLU A 89 -3.20 -18.40 2.31
C GLU A 89 -3.00 -19.73 1.54
N VAL A 90 -2.04 -19.78 0.61
CA VAL A 90 -1.71 -20.99 -0.14
C VAL A 90 -1.16 -22.09 0.78
N LYS A 91 -0.24 -21.77 1.70
CA LYS A 91 0.35 -22.70 2.64
C LYS A 91 -0.68 -23.31 3.59
N MET A 92 -1.67 -22.53 4.00
CA MET A 92 -2.77 -22.98 4.86
C MET A 92 -3.86 -23.73 4.09
N GLY A 93 -3.72 -23.94 2.77
CA GLY A 93 -4.72 -24.60 1.93
C GLY A 93 -6.04 -23.82 1.81
N ARG A 94 -6.00 -22.51 2.01
CA ARG A 94 -7.19 -21.66 2.02
C ARG A 94 -7.58 -21.21 0.62
N GLU A 95 -8.88 -20.96 0.42
CA GLU A 95 -9.37 -20.37 -0.83
C GLU A 95 -8.89 -18.91 -0.93
N HIS A 96 -8.12 -18.62 -1.98
CA HIS A 96 -7.52 -17.31 -2.24
C HIS A 96 -7.95 -16.70 -3.58
N GLY A 97 -8.88 -17.34 -4.29
CA GLY A 97 -9.39 -16.84 -5.58
C GLY A 97 -10.02 -15.46 -5.50
N HIS A 98 -10.63 -15.13 -4.37
CA HIS A 98 -11.23 -13.80 -4.13
C HIS A 98 -10.21 -12.66 -4.23
N MET A 99 -8.92 -12.88 -3.88
CA MET A 99 -7.86 -11.87 -3.96
C MET A 99 -7.56 -11.43 -5.40
N PHE A 100 -8.01 -12.20 -6.40
CA PHE A 100 -7.84 -11.91 -7.83
C PHE A 100 -9.08 -11.31 -8.49
N LEU A 101 -10.12 -11.01 -7.72
CA LEU A 101 -11.26 -10.24 -8.19
C LEU A 101 -10.83 -8.82 -8.55
N PHE A 102 -11.49 -8.23 -9.54
CA PHE A 102 -11.10 -6.93 -10.09
C PHE A 102 -10.95 -5.83 -9.04
N HIS A 103 -11.88 -5.73 -8.10
CA HIS A 103 -11.82 -4.72 -7.02
C HIS A 103 -10.65 -4.94 -6.06
N GLU A 104 -10.27 -6.19 -5.76
CA GLU A 104 -9.09 -6.51 -4.95
C GLU A 104 -7.80 -6.14 -5.70
N GLN A 105 -7.77 -6.40 -7.01
CA GLN A 105 -6.64 -6.01 -7.83
C GLN A 105 -6.44 -4.49 -7.88
N ILE A 106 -7.53 -3.72 -7.93
CA ILE A 106 -7.47 -2.25 -7.83
C ILE A 106 -6.80 -1.83 -6.50
N MET A 107 -7.19 -2.42 -5.39
CA MET A 107 -6.64 -2.08 -4.09
C MET A 107 -5.17 -2.50 -3.91
N HIS A 108 -4.78 -3.65 -4.47
CA HIS A 108 -3.49 -4.25 -4.17
C HIS A 108 -2.40 -3.93 -5.21
N ASN A 109 -2.76 -3.83 -6.50
CA ASN A 109 -1.79 -3.71 -7.59
C ASN A 109 -1.89 -2.39 -8.34
N PHE A 110 -3.10 -1.93 -8.66
CA PHE A 110 -3.25 -0.76 -9.55
C PHE A 110 -2.76 0.54 -8.91
N ALA A 111 -2.88 0.71 -7.59
CA ALA A 111 -2.33 1.88 -6.93
C ALA A 111 -0.81 2.01 -7.14
N ALA A 112 -0.06 0.91 -7.01
CA ALA A 112 1.38 0.90 -7.26
C ALA A 112 1.71 1.21 -8.72
N ILE A 113 0.93 0.65 -9.65
CA ILE A 113 1.09 0.88 -11.09
C ILE A 113 0.83 2.34 -11.42
N PHE A 114 -0.28 2.91 -10.97
CA PHE A 114 -0.64 4.29 -11.26
C PHE A 114 0.37 5.29 -10.73
N PHE A 115 0.79 5.14 -9.48
CA PHE A 115 1.82 6.01 -8.91
C PHE A 115 3.18 5.88 -9.60
N ALA A 116 3.58 4.67 -10.01
CA ALA A 116 4.83 4.48 -10.73
C ALA A 116 4.80 5.09 -12.12
N PHE A 117 3.70 4.93 -12.87
CA PHE A 117 3.54 5.59 -14.17
C PHE A 117 3.46 7.11 -14.02
N GLU A 118 2.73 7.61 -13.02
CA GLU A 118 2.68 9.03 -12.71
C GLU A 118 4.07 9.61 -12.45
N MET A 119 4.87 8.90 -11.63
CA MET A 119 6.27 9.30 -11.37
C MET A 119 7.10 9.38 -12.63
N LEU A 120 6.95 8.42 -13.54
CA LEU A 120 7.73 8.36 -14.78
C LEU A 120 7.29 9.42 -15.82
N ILE A 121 6.00 9.78 -15.83
CA ILE A 121 5.43 10.75 -16.76
C ILE A 121 5.66 12.19 -16.26
N VAL A 122 5.31 12.45 -15.00
CA VAL A 122 5.38 13.79 -14.40
C VAL A 122 6.80 14.18 -14.01
N GLN A 123 7.64 13.18 -13.69
CA GLN A 123 9.05 13.36 -13.31
C GLN A 123 9.22 14.35 -12.16
N PRO A 124 8.53 14.16 -11.02
CA PRO A 124 8.58 15.10 -9.92
C PRO A 124 10.00 15.20 -9.32
N GLU A 125 10.36 16.37 -8.82
CA GLU A 125 11.61 16.56 -8.11
C GLU A 125 11.54 15.92 -6.73
N LEU A 126 12.13 14.72 -6.59
CA LEU A 126 12.14 13.95 -5.37
C LEU A 126 13.36 14.29 -4.51
N GLN A 127 13.16 14.31 -3.18
CA GLN A 127 14.23 14.52 -2.20
C GLN A 127 14.26 13.35 -1.20
N PRO A 128 15.44 12.92 -0.71
CA PRO A 128 15.54 11.73 0.15
C PRO A 128 14.81 11.88 1.49
N ASN A 129 14.74 13.10 2.03
CA ASN A 129 14.03 13.41 3.27
C ASN A 129 12.51 13.24 3.17
N PHE A 130 11.94 13.21 1.96
CA PHE A 130 10.50 12.96 1.77
C PHE A 130 10.08 11.55 2.17
N ALA A 131 11.03 10.62 2.35
CA ALA A 131 10.74 9.30 2.92
C ALA A 131 9.96 9.37 4.24
N ILE A 132 10.09 10.47 4.98
CA ILE A 132 9.38 10.70 6.25
C ILE A 132 7.86 10.67 6.07
N PHE A 133 7.31 11.14 4.94
CA PHE A 133 5.86 11.19 4.73
C PHE A 133 5.24 9.79 4.65
N GLY A 134 5.90 8.84 3.99
CA GLY A 134 5.47 7.45 3.98
C GLY A 134 5.55 6.82 5.39
N LEU A 135 6.63 7.08 6.14
CA LEU A 135 6.79 6.61 7.52
C LEU A 135 5.70 7.15 8.44
N LEU A 136 5.43 8.45 8.39
CA LEU A 136 4.36 9.07 9.18
C LEU A 136 2.99 8.45 8.87
N PHE A 137 2.71 8.18 7.60
CA PHE A 137 1.49 7.50 7.20
C PHE A 137 1.40 6.07 7.75
N GLY A 138 2.50 5.31 7.69
CA GLY A 138 2.58 3.98 8.29
C GLY A 138 2.35 3.99 9.80
N ILE A 139 2.95 4.95 10.52
CA ILE A 139 2.74 5.13 11.96
C ILE A 139 1.28 5.51 12.26
N LEU A 140 0.70 6.38 11.46
CA LEU A 140 -0.71 6.77 11.59
C LEU A 140 -1.64 5.56 11.45
N TYR A 141 -1.39 4.71 10.43
CA TYR A 141 -2.17 3.49 10.25
C TYR A 141 -2.01 2.50 11.41
N ILE A 142 -0.77 2.26 11.87
CA ILE A 142 -0.54 1.37 13.02
C ILE A 142 -1.27 1.92 14.25
N SER A 143 -1.17 3.22 14.53
CA SER A 143 -1.86 3.88 15.63
C SER A 143 -3.38 3.70 15.53
N PHE A 144 -3.95 3.88 14.35
CA PHE A 144 -5.35 3.62 14.06
C PHE A 144 -5.73 2.16 14.31
N ALA A 145 -4.95 1.20 13.80
CA ALA A 145 -5.22 -0.22 13.97
C ALA A 145 -5.24 -0.65 15.44
N TYR A 146 -4.32 -0.11 16.24
CA TYR A 146 -4.30 -0.36 17.69
C TYR A 146 -5.48 0.30 18.40
N GLN A 147 -5.80 1.55 18.09
CA GLN A 147 -6.97 2.23 18.66
C GLN A 147 -8.26 1.48 18.32
N LEU A 148 -8.41 1.07 17.07
CA LEU A 148 -9.56 0.28 16.62
C LEU A 148 -9.68 -1.03 17.42
N ALA A 149 -8.58 -1.78 17.54
CA ALA A 149 -8.57 -3.07 18.25
C ALA A 149 -8.87 -2.92 19.73
N TYR A 150 -8.28 -1.93 20.43
CA TYR A 150 -8.44 -1.80 21.88
C TYR A 150 -9.72 -1.10 22.31
N PHE A 151 -10.23 -0.13 21.53
CA PHE A 151 -11.35 0.71 21.96
C PHE A 151 -12.67 0.44 21.21
N SER A 152 -12.66 -0.31 20.14
CA SER A 152 -13.85 -0.52 19.32
C SER A 152 -14.08 -1.96 18.88
N SER A 153 -13.21 -2.50 18.01
CA SER A 153 -13.52 -3.73 17.28
C SER A 153 -13.13 -5.02 18.02
N GLY A 154 -12.18 -4.98 18.94
CA GLY A 154 -11.65 -6.16 19.62
C GLY A 154 -10.83 -7.11 18.73
N TYR A 155 -10.41 -6.66 17.52
CA TYR A 155 -9.62 -7.48 16.61
C TYR A 155 -8.57 -6.66 15.85
N PHE A 156 -7.54 -7.35 15.35
CA PHE A 156 -6.59 -6.83 14.37
C PHE A 156 -6.89 -7.39 12.98
N VAL A 157 -6.80 -6.54 11.96
CA VAL A 157 -6.97 -6.95 10.55
C VAL A 157 -5.83 -7.87 10.09
N TYR A 158 -4.62 -7.62 10.59
CA TYR A 158 -3.43 -8.39 10.22
C TYR A 158 -2.84 -9.07 11.45
N SER A 159 -2.55 -10.38 11.33
CA SER A 159 -1.96 -11.18 12.39
C SER A 159 -0.60 -10.65 12.87
N PHE A 160 0.19 -10.08 11.96
CA PHE A 160 1.49 -9.50 12.28
C PHE A 160 1.43 -8.18 13.07
N LEU A 161 0.26 -7.54 13.18
CA LEU A 161 0.04 -6.38 14.06
C LEU A 161 -0.36 -6.78 15.48
N HIS A 162 -0.71 -8.05 15.71
CA HIS A 162 -1.12 -8.51 17.03
C HIS A 162 0.06 -8.48 18.01
N PRO A 163 -0.07 -7.88 19.22
CA PRO A 163 1.06 -7.64 20.12
C PRO A 163 1.59 -8.90 20.82
N LYS A 164 0.80 -9.97 20.95
CA LYS A 164 1.20 -11.20 21.64
C LYS A 164 2.43 -11.93 21.07
N PRO A 165 2.60 -12.07 19.74
CA PRO A 165 3.81 -12.68 19.21
C PRO A 165 5.05 -11.84 19.55
N LYS A 166 6.10 -12.47 20.12
CA LYS A 166 7.36 -11.78 20.46
C LYS A 166 8.03 -11.10 19.27
N ILE A 167 7.71 -11.54 18.05
CA ILE A 167 8.26 -11.02 16.81
C ILE A 167 7.48 -9.79 16.27
N ALA A 168 6.31 -9.47 16.84
CA ALA A 168 5.45 -8.37 16.34
C ALA A 168 6.17 -7.01 16.25
N PRO A 169 6.98 -6.56 17.23
CA PRO A 169 7.72 -5.31 17.11
C PRO A 169 8.71 -5.32 15.94
N ILE A 170 9.36 -6.47 15.69
CA ILE A 170 10.29 -6.63 14.56
C ILE A 170 9.56 -6.50 13.23
N PHE A 171 8.38 -7.11 13.12
CA PHE A 171 7.53 -6.95 11.91
C PHE A 171 7.10 -5.50 11.71
N ALA A 172 6.66 -4.81 12.75
CA ALA A 172 6.25 -3.41 12.66
C ALA A 172 7.40 -2.50 12.19
N VAL A 173 8.60 -2.67 12.79
CA VAL A 173 9.81 -1.95 12.37
C VAL A 173 10.22 -2.33 10.95
N GLY A 174 10.15 -3.61 10.59
CA GLY A 174 10.45 -4.11 9.24
C GLY A 174 9.52 -3.48 8.18
N LEU A 175 8.23 -3.44 8.44
CA LEU A 175 7.25 -2.82 7.54
C LEU A 175 7.47 -1.31 7.41
N ALA A 176 7.69 -0.60 8.53
CA ALA A 176 7.98 0.82 8.51
C ALA A 176 9.29 1.12 7.73
N SER A 177 10.34 0.33 7.98
CA SER A 177 11.61 0.45 7.23
C SER A 177 11.41 0.19 5.73
N SER A 178 10.56 -0.78 5.38
CA SER A 178 10.25 -1.08 3.98
C SER A 178 9.57 0.08 3.27
N ILE A 179 8.68 0.84 3.93
CA ILE A 179 8.08 2.05 3.35
C ILE A 179 9.16 3.05 2.94
N ALA A 180 10.10 3.33 3.85
CA ALA A 180 11.20 4.25 3.56
C ALA A 180 12.12 3.72 2.46
N LEU A 181 12.45 2.41 2.48
CA LEU A 181 13.32 1.78 1.49
C LEU A 181 12.71 1.78 0.09
N PHE A 182 11.41 1.55 -0.05
CA PHE A 182 10.73 1.65 -1.35
C PHE A 182 10.86 3.06 -1.92
N TYR A 183 10.60 4.08 -1.10
CA TYR A 183 10.75 5.46 -1.54
C TYR A 183 12.21 5.79 -1.91
N LEU A 184 13.16 5.48 -1.03
CA LEU A 184 14.58 5.76 -1.27
C LEU A 184 15.11 5.01 -2.49
N GLY A 185 14.64 3.79 -2.73
CA GLY A 185 14.97 3.03 -3.94
C GLY A 185 14.48 3.73 -5.20
N LEU A 186 13.23 4.18 -5.22
CA LEU A 186 12.65 4.95 -6.34
C LEU A 186 13.37 6.28 -6.54
N TRP A 187 13.61 7.03 -5.46
CA TRP A 187 14.40 8.26 -5.49
C TRP A 187 15.81 8.01 -6.07
N THR A 188 16.50 6.97 -5.63
CA THR A 188 17.84 6.61 -6.12
C THR A 188 17.82 6.34 -7.62
N ILE A 189 16.86 5.52 -8.10
CA ILE A 189 16.73 5.19 -9.52
C ILE A 189 16.53 6.46 -10.34
N THR A 190 15.63 7.33 -9.93
CA THR A 190 15.32 8.57 -10.67
C THR A 190 16.45 9.59 -10.57
N ARG A 191 17.12 9.69 -9.43
CA ARG A 191 18.24 10.61 -9.21
C ARG A 191 19.46 10.28 -10.07
N PHE A 192 19.85 9.00 -10.12
CA PHE A 192 21.04 8.58 -10.88
C PHE A 192 20.78 8.50 -12.39
N ASN A 193 19.57 8.20 -12.80
CA ASN A 193 19.23 8.03 -14.21
C ASN A 193 18.47 9.21 -14.81
N ASN A 194 18.20 10.25 -14.03
CA ASN A 194 17.49 11.47 -14.47
C ASN A 194 16.25 11.16 -15.32
N TYR A 195 15.39 10.23 -14.84
CA TYR A 195 14.17 9.76 -15.52
C TYR A 195 14.34 9.28 -16.97
N ASN A 196 15.54 8.87 -17.37
CA ASN A 196 15.79 8.35 -18.70
C ASN A 196 15.14 6.95 -18.91
N TRP A 197 15.33 6.38 -20.11
CA TRP A 197 14.78 5.05 -20.45
C TRP A 197 15.17 3.93 -19.49
N LEU A 198 16.34 4.02 -18.84
CA LEU A 198 16.79 3.05 -17.85
C LEU A 198 15.94 3.09 -16.58
N SER A 199 15.53 4.29 -16.12
CA SER A 199 14.56 4.42 -15.02
C SER A 199 13.26 3.70 -15.32
N TRP A 200 12.74 3.83 -16.55
CA TRP A 200 11.54 3.13 -16.99
C TRP A 200 11.70 1.62 -16.89
N ILE A 201 12.79 1.07 -17.43
CA ILE A 201 13.04 -0.38 -17.39
C ILE A 201 13.14 -0.88 -15.95
N ILE A 202 13.92 -0.20 -15.10
CA ILE A 202 14.13 -0.64 -13.72
C ILE A 202 12.81 -0.57 -12.93
N ILE A 203 12.03 0.50 -13.07
CA ILE A 203 10.79 0.67 -12.31
C ILE A 203 9.71 -0.29 -12.80
N ILE A 204 9.56 -0.48 -14.11
CA ILE A 204 8.63 -1.47 -14.67
C ILE A 204 9.06 -2.90 -14.27
N GLY A 205 10.36 -3.18 -14.31
CA GLY A 205 10.91 -4.44 -13.82
C GLY A 205 10.58 -4.66 -12.34
N TRP A 206 10.76 -3.63 -11.50
CA TRP A 206 10.41 -3.70 -10.08
C TRP A 206 8.91 -3.92 -9.86
N LEU A 207 8.05 -3.17 -10.58
CA LEU A 207 6.60 -3.40 -10.56
C LEU A 207 6.24 -4.85 -10.90
N SER A 208 6.84 -5.44 -11.93
CA SER A 208 6.57 -6.82 -12.34
C SER A 208 6.91 -7.85 -11.24
N LEU A 209 7.87 -7.50 -10.36
CA LEU A 209 8.24 -8.33 -9.22
C LEU A 209 7.29 -8.21 -8.05
N ILE A 210 6.55 -7.10 -7.88
CA ILE A 210 5.69 -6.88 -6.73
C ILE A 210 4.20 -7.06 -7.04
N VAL A 211 3.75 -6.84 -8.28
CA VAL A 211 2.34 -7.04 -8.68
C VAL A 211 2.07 -8.49 -9.08
N GLN A 212 0.86 -8.97 -8.81
CA GLN A 212 0.44 -10.32 -9.18
C GLN A 212 -1.03 -10.35 -9.56
N PHE A 213 -1.31 -10.68 -10.83
CA PHE A 213 -2.66 -10.70 -11.41
C PHE A 213 -3.28 -12.09 -11.52
N ARG A 214 -2.51 -13.14 -11.27
CA ARG A 214 -2.97 -14.52 -11.40
C ARG A 214 -2.70 -15.31 -10.14
N PRO A 215 -3.64 -16.20 -9.75
CA PRO A 215 -3.42 -17.08 -8.62
C PRO A 215 -2.20 -17.98 -8.86
N THR A 216 -1.45 -18.21 -7.81
CA THR A 216 -0.41 -19.24 -7.80
C THR A 216 -1.12 -20.58 -7.89
N LYS A 217 -0.73 -21.47 -8.81
CA LYS A 217 -1.26 -22.84 -8.84
C LYS A 217 -0.92 -23.48 -7.50
N SER A 218 -1.93 -23.78 -6.70
CA SER A 218 -1.73 -24.69 -5.57
C SER A 218 -1.35 -26.02 -6.17
N ASN A 219 -0.14 -26.49 -5.90
CA ASN A 219 0.18 -27.90 -6.10
C ASN A 219 -0.67 -28.66 -5.07
N HIS A 220 -1.92 -28.96 -5.42
CA HIS A 220 -2.64 -30.02 -4.74
C HIS A 220 -1.85 -31.28 -5.06
N TYR A 221 -1.01 -31.67 -4.12
CA TYR A 221 -0.61 -33.06 -4.01
C TYR A 221 -1.90 -33.85 -3.77
N ASN A 222 -2.40 -34.44 -4.87
CA ASN A 222 -3.33 -35.54 -4.77
C ASN A 222 -2.58 -36.66 -4.05
N ASN A 223 -2.89 -36.86 -2.77
CA ASN A 223 -2.73 -38.12 -2.06
C ASN A 223 -4.11 -38.68 -1.74
#